data_a4ab3baa1d089faccd2aef47eb3d302c
#
_entry.id   a4ab3baa1d089faccd2aef47eb3d302c
#
_cell.length_a   1.000
_cell.length_b   1.000
_cell.length_c   1.000
_cell.angle_alpha   90.00
_cell.angle_beta   90.00
_cell.angle_gamma   90.00
#
_symmetry.space_group_name_H-M   'P 1'
#
loop_
_entity.id
_entity.type
_entity.pdbx_description
1 polymer ?
#
loop_
_entity_poly.entity_id
_entity_poly.type
_entity_poly.pdbx_seq_one_letter_code
_entity_poly.pdbx_strand_id
1 'polypeptide(L)'
;KKDNLVLMYQTHSNKVVELKKQNLKKKIKADAMVTRIKNLALGVVTADCVPILIYDKKNQIVGCIHSGWKGAFADIIKNTILKIKKLNSNSEIYASIGPCIGKNSYEVDLKFQKKFIKKSKKNIRYFSKKNKNKSLFNLRKFVHDKLSEFRVNIDHVKHDTFKEKDNFFSFRRS
;
A
#
# COMPACT_ATOMS: atom_id res chain seq x y z
N LYS A 1 0.74 -12.94 -21.93
CA LYS A 1 -0.41 -12.47 -22.72
C LYS A 1 -1.04 -11.29 -22.01
N LYS A 2 -1.35 -10.19 -22.72
CA LYS A 2 -2.00 -8.97 -22.16
C LYS A 2 -3.32 -9.28 -21.43
N ASP A 3 -4.01 -10.33 -21.84
CA ASP A 3 -5.33 -10.74 -21.33
C ASP A 3 -5.34 -11.24 -19.88
N ASN A 4 -4.17 -11.46 -19.28
CA ASN A 4 -4.06 -11.97 -17.91
C ASN A 4 -3.71 -10.89 -16.86
N LEU A 5 -3.56 -9.62 -17.25
CA LEU A 5 -3.30 -8.52 -16.32
C LEU A 5 -4.60 -7.84 -15.90
N VAL A 6 -4.82 -7.76 -14.59
CA VAL A 6 -5.93 -7.02 -13.99
C VAL A 6 -5.39 -5.79 -13.28
N LEU A 7 -5.94 -4.63 -13.65
CA LEU A 7 -5.69 -3.34 -13.01
C LEU A 7 -6.96 -2.85 -12.31
N MET A 8 -6.78 -1.99 -11.30
CA MET A 8 -7.86 -1.33 -10.58
C MET A 8 -8.01 0.12 -11.02
N TYR A 9 -9.22 0.64 -10.91
CA TYR A 9 -9.47 2.08 -10.84
C TYR A 9 -9.25 2.53 -9.38
N GLN A 10 -8.04 3.01 -9.10
CA GLN A 10 -7.59 3.40 -7.77
C GLN A 10 -8.16 4.76 -7.35
N THR A 11 -8.65 4.87 -6.13
CA THR A 11 -9.33 6.07 -5.60
C THR A 11 -8.80 6.52 -4.24
N HIS A 12 -7.65 5.97 -3.82
CA HIS A 12 -7.06 6.19 -2.49
C HIS A 12 -8.01 5.79 -1.34
N SER A 13 -8.84 4.78 -1.59
CA SER A 13 -9.79 4.22 -0.63
C SER A 13 -9.16 3.13 0.25
N ASN A 14 -9.96 2.54 1.11
CA ASN A 14 -9.63 1.33 1.87
C ASN A 14 -10.36 0.08 1.36
N LYS A 15 -10.89 0.13 0.13
CA LYS A 15 -11.66 -0.95 -0.47
C LYS A 15 -10.76 -2.04 -0.99
N VAL A 16 -11.10 -3.28 -0.62
CA VAL A 16 -10.42 -4.52 -1.06
C VAL A 16 -11.40 -5.38 -1.84
N VAL A 17 -11.01 -5.86 -3.01
CA VAL A 17 -11.82 -6.74 -3.85
C VAL A 17 -11.15 -8.11 -3.96
N GLU A 18 -11.94 -9.17 -3.76
CA GLU A 18 -11.55 -10.52 -4.14
C GLU A 18 -11.91 -10.75 -5.61
N LEU A 19 -10.91 -11.08 -6.41
CA LEU A 19 -11.14 -11.42 -7.81
C LEU A 19 -11.57 -12.89 -7.93
N LYS A 20 -12.69 -13.07 -8.59
CA LYS A 20 -13.29 -14.36 -8.97
C LYS A 20 -13.59 -14.35 -10.46
N LYS A 21 -13.77 -15.51 -11.10
CA LYS A 21 -14.04 -15.61 -12.54
C LYS A 21 -15.20 -14.69 -12.99
N GLN A 22 -16.24 -14.57 -12.17
CA GLN A 22 -17.43 -13.77 -12.48
C GLN A 22 -17.23 -12.25 -12.44
N ASN A 23 -16.12 -11.73 -11.89
CA ASN A 23 -15.89 -10.30 -11.81
C ASN A 23 -14.63 -9.79 -12.55
N LEU A 24 -13.88 -10.68 -13.21
CA LEU A 24 -12.65 -10.32 -13.94
C LEU A 24 -12.88 -9.29 -15.06
N LYS A 25 -14.02 -9.36 -15.73
CA LYS A 25 -14.37 -8.44 -16.83
C LYS A 25 -15.00 -7.14 -16.36
N LYS A 26 -15.25 -6.98 -15.06
CA LYS A 26 -15.87 -5.78 -14.49
C LYS A 26 -14.83 -4.70 -14.19
N LYS A 27 -15.22 -3.43 -14.32
CA LYS A 27 -14.39 -2.31 -13.85
C LYS A 27 -14.27 -2.37 -12.32
N ILE A 28 -13.07 -2.63 -11.82
CA ILE A 28 -12.81 -2.79 -10.39
C ILE A 28 -12.43 -1.44 -9.80
N LYS A 29 -13.31 -0.85 -8.99
CA LYS A 29 -13.04 0.38 -8.23
C LYS A 29 -12.62 0.00 -6.82
N ALA A 30 -11.30 -0.02 -6.57
CA ALA A 30 -10.69 -0.42 -5.29
C ALA A 30 -9.23 0.05 -5.23
N ASP A 31 -8.59 -0.12 -4.08
CA ASP A 31 -7.15 0.15 -3.88
C ASP A 31 -6.39 -1.09 -3.40
N ALA A 32 -7.08 -2.23 -3.25
CA ALA A 32 -6.45 -3.53 -3.08
C ALA A 32 -7.27 -4.62 -3.74
N MET A 33 -6.60 -5.66 -4.21
CA MET A 33 -7.23 -6.87 -4.73
C MET A 33 -6.45 -8.11 -4.33
N VAL A 34 -7.17 -9.21 -4.15
CA VAL A 34 -6.63 -10.52 -3.81
C VAL A 34 -7.28 -11.59 -4.68
N THR A 35 -6.57 -12.68 -4.98
CA THR A 35 -7.13 -13.78 -5.78
C THR A 35 -6.43 -15.10 -5.52
N ARG A 36 -7.13 -16.20 -5.80
CA ARG A 36 -6.61 -17.57 -5.92
C ARG A 36 -6.52 -18.05 -7.37
N ILE A 37 -6.92 -17.22 -8.33
CA ILE A 37 -6.91 -17.60 -9.74
C ILE A 37 -5.46 -17.68 -10.20
N LYS A 38 -5.07 -18.86 -10.65
CA LYS A 38 -3.74 -19.12 -11.24
C LYS A 38 -3.59 -18.41 -12.57
N ASN A 39 -2.34 -18.07 -12.92
CA ASN A 39 -1.97 -17.43 -14.19
C ASN A 39 -2.62 -16.06 -14.41
N LEU A 40 -3.03 -15.38 -13.33
CA LEU A 40 -3.55 -14.01 -13.33
C LEU A 40 -2.51 -13.06 -12.74
N ALA A 41 -2.11 -12.04 -13.51
CA ALA A 41 -1.24 -10.97 -13.03
C ALA A 41 -2.09 -9.85 -12.43
N LEU A 42 -1.71 -9.38 -11.25
CA LEU A 42 -2.34 -8.23 -10.58
C LEU A 42 -1.40 -7.04 -10.63
N GLY A 43 -1.93 -5.86 -10.92
CA GLY A 43 -1.13 -4.64 -11.00
C GLY A 43 -1.74 -3.46 -10.25
N VAL A 44 -0.86 -2.63 -9.68
CA VAL A 44 -1.17 -1.30 -9.15
C VAL A 44 -0.25 -0.29 -9.81
N VAL A 45 -0.76 0.90 -10.06
CA VAL A 45 0.01 2.01 -10.61
C VAL A 45 0.29 3.01 -9.48
N THR A 46 1.55 3.40 -9.32
CA THR A 46 1.95 4.34 -8.27
C THR A 46 2.92 5.39 -8.81
N ALA A 47 2.78 6.61 -8.28
CA ALA A 47 3.75 7.69 -8.36
C ALA A 47 3.79 8.30 -6.95
N ASP A 48 4.78 7.91 -6.13
CA ASP A 48 4.98 8.22 -4.71
C ASP A 48 4.19 7.37 -3.69
N CYS A 49 2.97 6.92 -4.00
CA CYS A 49 2.25 6.01 -3.11
C CYS A 49 2.97 4.67 -2.98
N VAL A 50 2.76 3.96 -1.89
CA VAL A 50 3.41 2.67 -1.62
C VAL A 50 2.67 1.54 -2.34
N PRO A 51 3.28 0.84 -3.32
CA PRO A 51 2.77 -0.43 -3.79
C PRO A 51 3.19 -1.54 -2.83
N ILE A 52 2.27 -2.47 -2.56
CA ILE A 52 2.56 -3.65 -1.74
C ILE A 52 2.10 -4.88 -2.50
N LEU A 53 3.00 -5.83 -2.69
CA LEU A 53 2.67 -7.17 -3.17
C LEU A 53 2.50 -8.09 -1.98
N ILE A 54 1.50 -8.97 -2.03
CA ILE A 54 1.19 -9.90 -0.95
C ILE A 54 1.07 -11.32 -1.51
N TYR A 55 1.62 -12.28 -0.76
CA TYR A 55 1.50 -13.69 -1.03
C TYR A 55 1.20 -14.46 0.26
N ASP A 56 0.08 -15.19 0.29
CA ASP A 56 -0.20 -16.19 1.31
C ASP A 56 0.24 -17.56 0.80
N LYS A 57 1.37 -18.03 1.30
CA LYS A 57 2.03 -19.27 0.89
C LYS A 57 1.14 -20.51 1.11
N LYS A 58 0.46 -20.59 2.24
CA LYS A 58 -0.36 -21.77 2.59
C LYS A 58 -1.61 -21.88 1.72
N ASN A 59 -2.19 -20.74 1.36
CA ASN A 59 -3.49 -20.72 0.67
C ASN A 59 -3.38 -20.35 -0.81
N GLN A 60 -2.15 -20.15 -1.33
CA GLN A 60 -1.88 -19.76 -2.71
C GLN A 60 -2.69 -18.52 -3.12
N ILE A 61 -2.82 -17.53 -2.20
CA ILE A 61 -3.48 -16.26 -2.47
C ILE A 61 -2.41 -15.23 -2.82
N VAL A 62 -2.56 -14.57 -3.96
CA VAL A 62 -1.77 -13.39 -4.33
C VAL A 62 -2.62 -12.15 -4.21
N GLY A 63 -1.99 -11.02 -3.90
CA GLY A 63 -2.66 -9.73 -3.83
C GLY A 63 -1.73 -8.56 -4.11
N CYS A 64 -2.33 -7.42 -4.39
CA CYS A 64 -1.61 -6.15 -4.48
C CYS A 64 -2.42 -5.03 -3.83
N ILE A 65 -1.71 -4.04 -3.26
CA ILE A 65 -2.30 -2.89 -2.59
C ILE A 65 -1.65 -1.61 -3.13
N HIS A 66 -2.47 -0.65 -3.49
CA HIS A 66 -2.09 0.75 -3.64
C HIS A 66 -2.28 1.45 -2.29
N SER A 67 -1.19 1.76 -1.60
CA SER A 67 -1.24 2.37 -0.27
C SER A 67 -0.66 3.79 -0.29
N GLY A 68 -1.46 4.74 -0.80
CA GLY A 68 -1.24 6.17 -0.52
C GLY A 68 -1.57 6.49 0.94
N TRP A 69 -1.19 7.70 1.41
CA TRP A 69 -1.42 8.08 2.81
C TRP A 69 -2.90 7.98 3.24
N LYS A 70 -3.86 8.30 2.34
CA LYS A 70 -5.30 8.20 2.63
C LYS A 70 -5.73 6.76 2.89
N GLY A 71 -5.34 5.84 1.97
CA GLY A 71 -5.64 4.42 2.11
C GLY A 71 -4.97 3.80 3.34
N ALA A 72 -3.68 4.11 3.56
CA ALA A 72 -2.93 3.66 4.74
C ALA A 72 -3.57 4.16 6.05
N PHE A 73 -3.96 5.43 6.11
CA PHE A 73 -4.65 6.03 7.25
C PHE A 73 -6.04 5.43 7.47
N ALA A 74 -6.75 5.04 6.41
CA ALA A 74 -8.07 4.40 6.44
C ALA A 74 -8.01 2.87 6.55
N ASP A 75 -6.85 2.31 6.91
CA ASP A 75 -6.64 0.89 7.22
C ASP A 75 -6.77 -0.07 6.03
N ILE A 76 -6.39 0.34 4.79
CA ILE A 76 -6.39 -0.53 3.60
C ILE A 76 -5.59 -1.83 3.82
N ILE A 77 -4.46 -1.74 4.54
CA ILE A 77 -3.59 -2.88 4.85
C ILE A 77 -4.33 -3.86 5.75
N LYS A 78 -4.89 -3.38 6.87
CA LYS A 78 -5.72 -4.18 7.78
C LYS A 78 -6.85 -4.88 7.03
N ASN A 79 -7.60 -4.14 6.21
CA ASN A 79 -8.72 -4.68 5.45
C ASN A 79 -8.27 -5.78 4.48
N THR A 80 -7.10 -5.63 3.86
CA THR A 80 -6.56 -6.64 2.95
C THR A 80 -6.15 -7.91 3.69
N ILE A 81 -5.42 -7.78 4.80
CA ILE A 81 -4.99 -8.93 5.61
C ILE A 81 -6.21 -9.66 6.19
N LEU A 82 -7.19 -8.93 6.72
CA LEU A 82 -8.42 -9.54 7.23
C LEU A 82 -9.23 -10.24 6.11
N LYS A 83 -9.22 -9.68 4.89
CA LYS A 83 -9.84 -10.34 3.73
C LYS A 83 -9.17 -11.66 3.41
N ILE A 84 -7.84 -11.73 3.41
CA ILE A 84 -7.08 -12.97 3.21
C ILE A 84 -7.40 -13.98 4.32
N LYS A 85 -7.33 -13.57 5.59
CA LYS A 85 -7.62 -14.43 6.74
C LYS A 85 -9.07 -14.92 6.79
N LYS A 86 -10.02 -14.14 6.26
CA LYS A 86 -11.42 -14.58 6.10
C LYS A 86 -11.57 -15.67 5.05
N LEU A 87 -10.72 -15.68 4.03
CA LEU A 87 -10.70 -16.74 3.03
C LEU A 87 -10.11 -18.04 3.59
N ASN A 88 -9.14 -17.93 4.49
CA ASN A 88 -8.63 -19.04 5.31
C ASN A 88 -7.88 -18.49 6.53
N SER A 89 -8.21 -18.99 7.73
CA SER A 89 -7.61 -18.54 8.99
C SER A 89 -6.15 -18.96 9.16
N ASN A 90 -5.73 -20.09 8.57
CA ASN A 90 -4.36 -20.59 8.64
C ASN A 90 -3.51 -19.99 7.50
N SER A 91 -3.11 -18.74 7.64
CA SER A 91 -2.35 -17.98 6.65
C SER A 91 -0.88 -17.82 7.05
N GLU A 92 0.02 -17.91 6.06
CA GLU A 92 1.44 -17.55 6.17
C GLU A 92 1.74 -16.49 5.13
N ILE A 93 1.70 -15.22 5.57
CA ILE A 93 1.67 -14.06 4.66
C ILE A 93 3.05 -13.44 4.52
N TYR A 94 3.46 -13.24 3.28
CA TYR A 94 4.63 -12.48 2.86
C TYR A 94 4.17 -11.21 2.16
N ALA A 95 4.87 -10.10 2.40
CA ALA A 95 4.63 -8.84 1.74
C ALA A 95 5.93 -8.19 1.28
N SER A 96 5.95 -7.64 0.07
CA SER A 96 7.03 -6.81 -0.42
C SER A 96 6.54 -5.38 -0.60
N ILE A 97 7.20 -4.43 0.08
CA ILE A 97 6.95 -2.99 -0.03
C ILE A 97 7.82 -2.44 -1.15
N GLY A 98 7.19 -2.01 -2.24
CA GLY A 98 7.87 -1.50 -3.43
C GLY A 98 8.38 -0.05 -3.31
N PRO A 99 8.92 0.49 -4.42
CA PRO A 99 9.37 1.88 -4.52
C PRO A 99 8.27 2.87 -4.17
N CYS A 100 8.60 3.89 -3.39
CA CYS A 100 7.68 4.96 -3.02
C CYS A 100 8.45 6.21 -2.60
N ILE A 101 7.76 7.31 -2.34
CA ILE A 101 8.39 8.54 -1.86
C ILE A 101 9.15 8.29 -0.55
N GLY A 102 10.39 8.75 -0.49
CA GLY A 102 11.28 8.57 0.65
C GLY A 102 10.92 9.46 1.83
N LYS A 103 11.39 9.05 3.04
CA LYS A 103 11.15 9.80 4.29
C LYS A 103 11.64 11.24 4.28
N ASN A 104 12.70 11.53 3.51
CA ASN A 104 13.29 12.86 3.41
C ASN A 104 12.72 13.68 2.24
N SER A 105 11.83 13.10 1.45
CA SER A 105 11.23 13.69 0.25
C SER A 105 9.74 14.01 0.44
N TYR A 106 9.08 13.39 1.43
CA TYR A 106 7.65 13.57 1.64
C TYR A 106 7.34 14.69 2.63
N GLU A 107 7.40 15.92 2.14
CA GLU A 107 7.01 17.10 2.91
C GLU A 107 5.49 17.20 3.06
N VAL A 108 5.04 17.50 4.27
CA VAL A 108 3.63 17.66 4.64
C VAL A 108 3.46 18.88 5.56
N ASP A 109 2.27 19.45 5.60
CA ASP A 109 1.94 20.54 6.53
C ASP A 109 1.64 20.04 7.96
N LEU A 110 1.58 20.96 8.90
CA LEU A 110 1.29 20.62 10.31
C LEU A 110 -0.16 20.14 10.51
N LYS A 111 -1.11 20.51 9.64
CA LYS A 111 -2.50 20.02 9.71
C LYS A 111 -2.53 18.52 9.41
N PHE A 112 -1.77 18.10 8.40
CA PHE A 112 -1.60 16.68 8.09
C PHE A 112 -1.02 15.91 9.28
N GLN A 113 0.07 16.39 9.88
CA GLN A 113 0.68 15.77 11.06
C GLN A 113 -0.31 15.68 12.23
N LYS A 114 -1.01 16.77 12.56
CA LYS A 114 -2.02 16.81 13.62
C LYS A 114 -3.13 15.79 13.40
N LYS A 115 -3.58 15.58 12.14
CA LYS A 115 -4.58 14.56 11.78
C LYS A 115 -4.13 13.16 12.18
N PHE A 116 -2.88 12.80 11.90
CA PHE A 116 -2.32 11.49 12.27
C PHE A 116 -2.18 11.33 13.78
N ILE A 117 -1.70 12.37 14.46
CA ILE A 117 -1.53 12.37 15.94
C ILE A 117 -2.89 12.28 16.65
N LYS A 118 -3.93 12.94 16.11
CA LYS A 118 -5.31 12.83 16.65
C LYS A 118 -5.83 11.39 16.59
N LYS A 119 -5.52 10.63 15.53
CA LYS A 119 -5.90 9.20 15.43
C LYS A 119 -5.14 8.35 16.46
N SER A 120 -3.86 8.63 16.69
CA SER A 120 -3.03 8.00 17.74
C SER A 120 -1.81 8.85 18.03
N LYS A 121 -1.55 9.17 19.32
CA LYS A 121 -0.34 9.89 19.76
C LYS A 121 0.96 9.19 19.30
N LYS A 122 0.97 7.85 19.20
CA LYS A 122 2.11 7.06 18.72
C LYS A 122 2.51 7.39 17.28
N ASN A 123 1.63 7.99 16.48
CA ASN A 123 1.92 8.33 15.08
C ASN A 123 2.94 9.46 14.93
N ILE A 124 3.26 10.20 15.99
CA ILE A 124 4.33 11.22 15.98
C ILE A 124 5.68 10.63 15.47
N ARG A 125 5.96 9.37 15.75
CA ARG A 125 7.19 8.66 15.35
C ARG A 125 7.43 8.56 13.83
N TYR A 126 6.41 8.82 13.02
CA TYR A 126 6.51 8.82 11.56
C TYR A 126 6.84 10.20 10.99
N PHE A 127 6.97 11.20 11.85
CA PHE A 127 7.23 12.57 11.44
C PHE A 127 8.58 13.06 11.97
N SER A 128 9.28 13.81 11.15
CA SER A 128 10.43 14.61 11.57
C SER A 128 10.19 16.08 11.21
N LYS A 129 10.70 16.99 12.04
CA LYS A 129 10.58 18.43 11.80
C LYS A 129 11.39 18.80 10.55
N LYS A 130 10.81 19.58 9.65
CA LYS A 130 11.53 20.20 8.54
C LYS A 130 11.80 21.69 8.80
N ASN A 131 10.75 22.44 9.16
CA ASN A 131 10.85 23.86 9.57
C ASN A 131 9.65 24.22 10.48
N LYS A 132 9.39 25.53 10.68
CA LYS A 132 8.29 26.00 11.55
C LYS A 132 6.90 25.53 11.09
N ASN A 133 6.68 25.35 9.77
CA ASN A 133 5.36 25.10 9.18
C ASN A 133 5.22 23.71 8.53
N LYS A 134 6.31 22.94 8.40
CA LYS A 134 6.37 21.71 7.64
C LYS A 134 7.07 20.59 8.42
N SER A 135 6.59 19.38 8.16
CA SER A 135 7.19 18.12 8.63
C SER A 135 7.50 17.22 7.45
N LEU A 136 8.39 16.26 7.66
CA LEU A 136 8.63 15.14 6.72
C LEU A 136 7.90 13.91 7.25
N PHE A 137 7.19 13.20 6.38
CA PHE A 137 6.40 12.03 6.73
C PHE A 137 7.01 10.74 6.16
N ASN A 138 7.27 9.77 7.02
CA ASN A 138 7.77 8.46 6.62
C ASN A 138 6.62 7.50 6.33
N LEU A 139 6.04 7.59 5.12
CA LEU A 139 4.94 6.74 4.67
C LEU A 139 5.34 5.26 4.63
N ARG A 140 6.56 4.93 4.16
CA ARG A 140 7.08 3.55 4.11
C ARG A 140 7.11 2.90 5.49
N LYS A 141 7.62 3.63 6.50
CA LYS A 141 7.63 3.13 7.89
C LYS A 141 6.22 2.97 8.44
N PHE A 142 5.32 3.91 8.16
CA PHE A 142 3.92 3.80 8.58
C PHE A 142 3.26 2.54 8.03
N VAL A 143 3.45 2.27 6.72
CA VAL A 143 2.96 1.06 6.04
C VAL A 143 3.59 -0.22 6.60
N HIS A 144 4.92 -0.21 6.80
CA HIS A 144 5.64 -1.34 7.40
C HIS A 144 5.07 -1.70 8.77
N ASP A 145 4.93 -0.71 9.66
CA ASP A 145 4.44 -0.94 11.01
C ASP A 145 2.98 -1.47 11.00
N LYS A 146 2.15 -1.00 10.03
CA LYS A 146 0.80 -1.53 9.83
C LYS A 146 0.76 -2.99 9.37
N LEU A 147 1.69 -3.44 8.57
CA LEU A 147 1.85 -4.85 8.19
C LEU A 147 2.33 -5.69 9.38
N SER A 148 3.29 -5.17 10.15
CA SER A 148 3.88 -5.85 11.31
C SER A 148 2.85 -6.16 12.41
N GLU A 149 1.77 -5.37 12.52
CA GLU A 149 0.65 -5.64 13.45
C GLU A 149 0.01 -7.03 13.21
N PHE A 150 0.20 -7.64 12.02
CA PHE A 150 -0.43 -8.91 11.60
C PHE A 150 0.53 -10.10 11.48
N ARG A 151 1.77 -9.98 11.95
CA ARG A 151 2.81 -11.01 11.83
C ARG A 151 3.10 -11.41 10.38
N VAL A 152 3.16 -10.43 9.49
CA VAL A 152 3.51 -10.60 8.07
C VAL A 152 5.04 -10.61 7.94
N ASN A 153 5.59 -11.51 7.11
CA ASN A 153 6.99 -11.47 6.70
C ASN A 153 7.16 -10.35 5.68
N ILE A 154 7.98 -9.33 5.99
CA ILE A 154 8.05 -8.09 5.21
C ILE A 154 9.43 -7.91 4.60
N ASP A 155 9.45 -7.70 3.28
CA ASP A 155 10.62 -7.27 2.53
C ASP A 155 10.42 -5.86 1.95
N HIS A 156 11.52 -5.23 1.52
CA HIS A 156 11.55 -3.86 1.02
C HIS A 156 12.40 -3.69 -0.22
N VAL A 157 11.83 -3.09 -1.25
CA VAL A 157 12.55 -2.49 -2.38
C VAL A 157 12.75 -1.00 -2.08
N LYS A 158 13.97 -0.63 -1.65
CA LYS A 158 14.26 0.67 -1.01
C LYS A 158 14.65 1.75 -2.03
N HIS A 159 13.73 2.17 -2.91
CA HIS A 159 13.92 3.31 -3.80
C HIS A 159 13.08 4.50 -3.38
N ASP A 160 13.59 5.72 -3.61
CA ASP A 160 12.87 6.98 -3.41
C ASP A 160 12.41 7.52 -4.76
N THR A 161 11.12 7.36 -5.07
CA THR A 161 10.54 7.76 -6.36
C THR A 161 10.68 9.26 -6.65
N PHE A 162 10.76 10.10 -5.61
CA PHE A 162 10.95 11.54 -5.77
C PHE A 162 12.38 11.88 -6.19
N LYS A 163 13.39 11.22 -5.61
CA LYS A 163 14.81 11.51 -5.88
C LYS A 163 15.29 10.86 -7.17
N GLU A 164 14.87 9.64 -7.44
CA GLU A 164 15.34 8.82 -8.55
C GLU A 164 14.52 9.11 -9.83
N LYS A 165 14.66 10.33 -10.35
CA LYS A 165 13.87 10.88 -11.46
C LYS A 165 13.98 10.07 -12.76
N ASP A 166 15.12 9.45 -13.00
CA ASP A 166 15.39 8.70 -14.23
C ASP A 166 14.76 7.31 -14.21
N ASN A 167 14.39 6.81 -13.01
CA ASN A 167 13.83 5.48 -12.81
C ASN A 167 12.33 5.49 -12.49
N PHE A 168 11.81 6.61 -11.92
CA PHE A 168 10.44 6.64 -11.40
C PHE A 168 9.72 7.94 -11.71
N PHE A 169 8.42 7.81 -11.99
CA PHE A 169 7.50 8.93 -11.94
C PHE A 169 7.23 9.34 -10.48
N SER A 170 7.01 10.64 -10.27
CA SER A 170 6.65 11.17 -8.95
C SER A 170 5.59 12.27 -9.12
N PHE A 171 4.45 12.07 -8.49
CA PHE A 171 3.38 13.07 -8.43
C PHE A 171 3.81 14.34 -7.69
N ARG A 172 4.68 14.19 -6.69
CA ARG A 172 5.18 15.30 -5.90
C ARG A 172 6.19 16.16 -6.67
N ARG A 173 6.81 15.61 -7.71
CA ARG A 173 7.79 16.28 -8.55
C ARG A 173 7.17 16.96 -9.78
N SER A 174 5.98 16.49 -10.21
CA SER A 174 5.20 17.05 -11.34
C SER A 174 4.66 18.42 -11.03
#